data_6bbcd18954ff31b57afc4ee63e34e6fa
#
_entry.id   6bbcd18954ff31b57afc4ee63e34e6fa
#
_cell.length_a   1.000
_cell.length_b   1.000
_cell.length_c   1.000
_cell.angle_alpha   90.00
_cell.angle_beta   90.00
_cell.angle_gamma   90.00
#
_symmetry.space_group_name_H-M   'P 1'
#
loop_
_entity.id
_entity.type
_entity.pdbx_description
1 polymer ?
#
loop_
_entity_poly.entity_id
_entity_poly.type
_entity_poly.pdbx_seq_one_letter_code
_entity_poly.pdbx_strand_id
1 'polypeptide(L)'
;YRRMGRTGLKVSEVCLGTMTFGHSTDQKEAQKIVDLAFDAGINFFDTADSYGGGDSEVITGKTLKGRRRDTVVATKFFNPMGPGPNDSGMSRVRIMNAVEDSLQRLQMDHIDLYYIHHVDSQTPMEEMLRALDDLVHQGKVRYIACSNYQAWRLMEALWLSDANGLARFECFQPQYSLVVRDIEQ
;
A
#
# COMPACT_ATOMS: atom_id res chain seq x y z
N TYR A 1 18.15 8.72 -2.26
CA TYR A 1 17.46 7.44 -2.08
C TYR A 1 17.89 6.78 -0.78
N ARG A 2 16.93 6.14 -0.10
CA ARG A 2 17.17 5.38 1.13
C ARG A 2 16.68 3.94 0.97
N ARG A 3 17.24 3.02 1.73
CA ARG A 3 16.71 1.66 1.85
C ARG A 3 15.42 1.68 2.66
N MET A 4 14.43 0.94 2.17
CA MET A 4 13.19 0.74 2.90
C MET A 4 13.38 -0.36 3.95
N GLY A 5 13.31 0.01 5.23
CA GLY A 5 13.46 -0.92 6.32
C GLY A 5 14.72 -1.80 6.22
N ARG A 6 14.54 -3.09 6.37
CA ARG A 6 15.60 -4.10 6.27
C ARG A 6 15.79 -4.66 4.86
N THR A 7 14.97 -4.22 3.89
CA THR A 7 14.96 -4.72 2.51
C THR A 7 16.12 -4.16 1.71
N GLY A 8 16.35 -4.71 0.52
CA GLY A 8 17.25 -4.13 -0.49
C GLY A 8 16.61 -3.02 -1.32
N LEU A 9 15.30 -2.77 -1.15
CA LEU A 9 14.54 -1.81 -1.95
C LEU A 9 15.00 -0.38 -1.67
N LYS A 10 15.30 0.39 -2.71
CA LYS A 10 15.68 1.80 -2.62
C LYS A 10 14.55 2.69 -3.09
N VAL A 11 14.13 3.62 -2.24
CA VAL A 11 13.09 4.61 -2.51
C VAL A 11 13.63 6.02 -2.34
N SER A 12 13.02 6.98 -3.01
CA SER A 12 13.25 8.40 -2.74
C SER A 12 12.83 8.75 -1.31
N GLU A 13 13.47 9.72 -0.70
CA GLU A 13 13.12 10.19 0.66
C GLU A 13 11.74 10.84 0.71
N VAL A 14 11.31 11.41 -0.42
CA VAL A 14 9.96 11.93 -0.62
C VAL A 14 9.15 10.90 -1.40
N CYS A 15 7.92 10.66 -0.96
CA CYS A 15 6.93 9.83 -1.62
C CYS A 15 5.83 10.73 -2.19
N LEU A 16 5.38 10.50 -3.42
CA LEU A 16 4.22 11.17 -3.98
C LEU A 16 2.94 10.43 -3.58
N GLY A 17 2.17 11.03 -2.66
CA GLY A 17 0.81 10.56 -2.35
C GLY A 17 -0.19 10.99 -3.42
N THR A 18 -1.09 10.10 -3.80
CA THR A 18 -2.04 10.31 -4.91
C THR A 18 -3.51 10.36 -4.45
N MET A 19 -3.77 10.63 -3.18
CA MET A 19 -5.14 10.61 -2.61
C MET A 19 -6.10 11.57 -3.34
N THR A 20 -5.59 12.65 -3.93
CA THR A 20 -6.41 13.63 -4.66
C THR A 20 -6.70 13.24 -6.11
N PHE A 21 -6.01 12.24 -6.66
CA PHE A 21 -6.20 11.80 -8.04
C PHE A 21 -7.58 11.17 -8.23
N GLY A 22 -8.32 11.63 -9.25
CA GLY A 22 -9.70 11.22 -9.49
C GLY A 22 -10.74 11.94 -8.63
N HIS A 23 -10.31 12.82 -7.72
CA HIS A 23 -11.20 13.67 -6.93
C HIS A 23 -11.02 15.15 -7.31
N SER A 24 -10.00 15.82 -6.79
CA SER A 24 -9.67 17.22 -7.10
C SER A 24 -8.59 17.39 -8.17
N THR A 25 -7.93 16.30 -8.56
CA THR A 25 -6.87 16.28 -9.57
C THR A 25 -7.27 15.34 -10.70
N ASP A 26 -7.49 15.87 -11.88
CA ASP A 26 -7.83 15.09 -13.07
C ASP A 26 -6.60 14.37 -13.66
N GLN A 27 -6.83 13.48 -14.63
CA GLN A 27 -5.79 12.70 -15.29
C GLN A 27 -4.69 13.57 -15.93
N LYS A 28 -5.06 14.74 -16.51
CA LYS A 28 -4.11 15.61 -17.21
C LYS A 28 -3.19 16.32 -16.22
N GLU A 29 -3.75 16.78 -15.12
CA GLU A 29 -2.98 17.42 -14.06
C GLU A 29 -2.13 16.40 -13.29
N ALA A 30 -2.69 15.21 -13.01
CA ALA A 30 -1.96 14.11 -12.41
C ALA A 30 -0.71 13.73 -13.23
N GLN A 31 -0.82 13.70 -14.57
CA GLN A 31 0.34 13.42 -15.43
C GLN A 31 1.45 14.45 -15.25
N LYS A 32 1.11 15.76 -15.22
CA LYS A 32 2.11 16.82 -15.00
C LYS A 32 2.79 16.70 -13.64
N ILE A 33 2.00 16.40 -12.59
CA ILE A 33 2.52 16.20 -11.22
C ILE A 33 3.50 15.01 -11.20
N VAL A 34 3.14 13.90 -11.83
CA VAL A 34 3.98 12.71 -11.90
C VAL A 34 5.25 12.99 -12.72
N ASP A 35 5.15 13.70 -13.85
CA ASP A 35 6.33 14.06 -14.66
C ASP A 35 7.30 14.93 -13.84
N LEU A 36 6.79 15.94 -13.15
CA LEU A 36 7.60 16.79 -12.25
C LEU A 36 8.24 15.98 -11.10
N ALA A 37 7.51 15.03 -10.54
CA ALA A 37 8.04 14.15 -9.50
C ALA A 37 9.22 13.29 -10.01
N PHE A 38 9.11 12.75 -11.23
CA PHE A 38 10.20 12.03 -11.87
C PHE A 38 11.42 12.92 -12.12
N ASP A 39 11.21 14.12 -12.65
CA ASP A 39 12.29 15.09 -12.90
C ASP A 39 13.00 15.48 -11.60
N ALA A 40 12.28 15.47 -10.46
CA ALA A 40 12.84 15.67 -9.13
C ALA A 40 13.48 14.40 -8.52
N GLY A 41 13.51 13.28 -9.23
CA GLY A 41 14.09 12.02 -8.76
C GLY A 41 13.21 11.22 -7.80
N ILE A 42 11.89 11.48 -7.74
CA ILE A 42 10.95 10.71 -6.94
C ILE A 42 10.60 9.43 -7.69
N ASN A 43 10.84 8.28 -7.06
CA ASN A 43 10.50 6.97 -7.60
C ASN A 43 9.44 6.24 -6.78
N PHE A 44 8.92 6.84 -5.70
CA PHE A 44 8.00 6.23 -4.76
C PHE A 44 6.63 6.91 -4.84
N PHE A 45 5.57 6.12 -5.13
CA PHE A 45 4.20 6.56 -5.34
C PHE A 45 3.26 5.78 -4.44
N ASP A 46 2.37 6.49 -3.73
CA ASP A 46 1.47 5.90 -2.72
C ASP A 46 0.01 6.23 -3.04
N THR A 47 -0.80 5.19 -3.22
CA THR A 47 -2.23 5.26 -3.43
C THR A 47 -3.00 4.37 -2.44
N ALA A 48 -4.29 4.15 -2.65
CA ALA A 48 -5.12 3.17 -1.96
C ALA A 48 -6.35 2.80 -2.80
N ASP A 49 -6.92 1.63 -2.58
CA ASP A 49 -8.12 1.15 -3.26
C ASP A 49 -9.31 2.10 -3.06
N SER A 50 -9.45 2.69 -1.88
CA SER A 50 -10.55 3.58 -1.52
C SER A 50 -10.40 5.03 -1.97
N TYR A 51 -9.21 5.45 -2.45
CA TYR A 51 -9.01 6.82 -2.89
C TYR A 51 -9.79 7.11 -4.18
N GLY A 52 -10.73 8.06 -4.09
CA GLY A 52 -11.64 8.35 -5.19
C GLY A 52 -12.48 7.15 -5.64
N GLY A 53 -12.76 6.18 -4.73
CA GLY A 53 -13.49 4.96 -5.08
C GLY A 53 -12.74 4.04 -6.06
N GLY A 54 -11.41 4.14 -6.12
CA GLY A 54 -10.54 3.38 -7.03
C GLY A 54 -9.96 4.22 -8.18
N ASP A 55 -10.49 5.41 -8.42
CA ASP A 55 -10.01 6.29 -9.50
C ASP A 55 -8.55 6.71 -9.33
N SER A 56 -8.08 6.85 -8.08
CA SER A 56 -6.68 7.17 -7.81
C SER A 56 -5.75 6.07 -8.33
N GLU A 57 -6.08 4.79 -8.12
CA GLU A 57 -5.30 3.67 -8.68
C GLU A 57 -5.34 3.67 -10.21
N VAL A 58 -6.50 3.91 -10.83
CA VAL A 58 -6.64 3.97 -12.30
C VAL A 58 -5.77 5.08 -12.88
N ILE A 59 -5.80 6.27 -12.29
CA ILE A 59 -5.01 7.41 -12.75
C ILE A 59 -3.52 7.17 -12.52
N THR A 60 -3.15 6.66 -11.33
CA THR A 60 -1.76 6.32 -11.01
C THR A 60 -1.20 5.31 -12.01
N GLY A 61 -1.93 4.24 -12.30
CA GLY A 61 -1.52 3.25 -13.29
C GLY A 61 -1.29 3.83 -14.68
N LYS A 62 -2.19 4.70 -15.14
CA LYS A 62 -2.07 5.39 -16.44
C LYS A 62 -0.86 6.33 -16.49
N THR A 63 -0.63 7.12 -15.43
CA THR A 63 0.48 8.09 -15.38
C THR A 63 1.85 7.43 -15.30
N LEU A 64 1.92 6.22 -14.73
CA LEU A 64 3.15 5.43 -14.60
C LEU A 64 3.39 4.47 -15.77
N LYS A 65 2.50 4.47 -16.79
CA LYS A 65 2.66 3.60 -17.96
C LYS A 65 3.98 3.90 -18.67
N GLY A 66 4.75 2.84 -18.92
CA GLY A 66 6.09 2.94 -19.53
C GLY A 66 7.23 3.25 -18.55
N ARG A 67 6.92 3.56 -17.28
CA ARG A 67 7.92 3.88 -16.24
C ARG A 67 7.92 2.86 -15.08
N ARG A 68 7.17 1.75 -15.22
CA ARG A 68 6.94 0.78 -14.13
C ARG A 68 8.23 0.22 -13.54
N ARG A 69 9.28 0.02 -14.34
CA ARG A 69 10.57 -0.52 -13.89
C ARG A 69 11.35 0.44 -12.99
N ASP A 70 11.11 1.73 -13.13
CA ASP A 70 11.81 2.79 -12.43
C ASP A 70 11.00 3.32 -11.22
N THR A 71 9.87 2.66 -10.91
CA THR A 71 8.96 3.10 -9.86
C THR A 71 8.76 2.05 -8.79
N VAL A 72 8.53 2.52 -7.57
CA VAL A 72 8.02 1.75 -6.44
C VAL A 72 6.59 2.21 -6.18
N VAL A 73 5.63 1.32 -6.35
CA VAL A 73 4.20 1.62 -6.22
C VAL A 73 3.65 0.94 -4.97
N ALA A 74 3.09 1.76 -4.10
CA ALA A 74 2.38 1.32 -2.91
C ALA A 74 0.88 1.52 -3.10
N THR A 75 0.09 0.55 -2.67
CA THR A 75 -1.35 0.72 -2.50
C THR A 75 -1.82 0.05 -1.21
N LYS A 76 -3.06 0.35 -0.81
CA LYS A 76 -3.62 -0.06 0.48
C LYS A 76 -5.02 -0.63 0.28
N PHE A 77 -5.42 -1.52 1.18
CA PHE A 77 -6.76 -2.08 1.23
C PHE A 77 -7.26 -2.11 2.68
N PHE A 78 -8.53 -2.10 2.89
CA PHE A 78 -9.27 -2.30 4.12
C PHE A 78 -10.69 -1.73 4.00
N ASN A 79 -10.81 -0.49 3.52
CA ASN A 79 -12.06 0.25 3.49
C ASN A 79 -13.09 -0.46 2.59
N PRO A 80 -14.41 -0.23 2.82
CA PRO A 80 -15.44 -0.79 1.95
C PRO A 80 -15.28 -0.32 0.50
N MET A 81 -15.25 -1.28 -0.43
CA MET A 81 -15.22 -1.02 -1.88
C MET A 81 -16.52 -1.45 -2.57
N GLY A 82 -17.48 -1.94 -1.82
CA GLY A 82 -18.79 -2.35 -2.27
C GLY A 82 -19.75 -2.54 -1.08
N PRO A 83 -21.01 -2.91 -1.35
CA PRO A 83 -22.04 -3.09 -0.33
C PRO A 83 -22.03 -4.48 0.33
N GLY A 84 -21.21 -5.39 -0.15
CA GLY A 84 -21.20 -6.79 0.30
C GLY A 84 -20.48 -6.96 1.65
N PRO A 85 -20.80 -8.03 2.39
CA PRO A 85 -20.24 -8.28 3.72
C PRO A 85 -18.73 -8.57 3.70
N ASN A 86 -18.18 -8.92 2.55
CA ASN A 86 -16.74 -9.21 2.36
C ASN A 86 -16.02 -8.14 1.54
N ASP A 87 -16.63 -6.96 1.35
CA ASP A 87 -16.03 -5.87 0.57
C ASP A 87 -15.18 -4.93 1.43
N SER A 88 -14.97 -5.26 2.70
CA SER A 88 -14.13 -4.52 3.65
C SER A 88 -13.40 -5.47 4.60
N GLY A 89 -12.48 -4.92 5.41
CA GLY A 89 -11.74 -5.66 6.43
C GLY A 89 -10.54 -6.43 5.88
N MET A 90 -10.10 -7.45 6.64
CA MET A 90 -8.85 -8.16 6.39
C MET A 90 -9.00 -9.68 6.29
N SER A 91 -10.23 -10.18 6.07
CA SER A 91 -10.40 -11.62 5.82
C SER A 91 -9.57 -12.07 4.62
N ARG A 92 -9.16 -13.33 4.61
CA ARG A 92 -8.43 -13.91 3.48
C ARG A 92 -9.14 -13.67 2.15
N VAL A 93 -10.47 -13.83 2.11
CA VAL A 93 -11.28 -13.59 0.89
C VAL A 93 -11.12 -12.13 0.42
N ARG A 94 -11.25 -11.17 1.35
CA ARG A 94 -11.09 -9.75 1.02
C ARG A 94 -9.68 -9.43 0.52
N ILE A 95 -8.64 -9.94 1.19
CA ILE A 95 -7.24 -9.72 0.81
C ILE A 95 -6.98 -10.19 -0.62
N MET A 96 -7.40 -11.42 -0.95
CA MET A 96 -7.17 -12.01 -2.27
C MET A 96 -7.93 -11.27 -3.37
N ASN A 97 -9.18 -10.86 -3.13
CA ASN A 97 -9.97 -10.11 -4.10
C ASN A 97 -9.42 -8.67 -4.26
N ALA A 98 -9.11 -8.00 -3.15
CA ALA A 98 -8.64 -6.62 -3.18
C ALA A 98 -7.34 -6.44 -3.98
N VAL A 99 -6.41 -7.37 -3.88
CA VAL A 99 -5.15 -7.28 -4.64
C VAL A 99 -5.39 -7.42 -6.15
N GLU A 100 -6.27 -8.33 -6.57
CA GLU A 100 -6.63 -8.49 -7.99
C GLU A 100 -7.27 -7.24 -8.55
N ASP A 101 -8.23 -6.69 -7.81
CA ASP A 101 -8.92 -5.46 -8.19
C ASP A 101 -7.94 -4.27 -8.29
N SER A 102 -7.00 -4.15 -7.34
CA SER A 102 -5.97 -3.12 -7.36
C SER A 102 -5.01 -3.29 -8.54
N LEU A 103 -4.54 -4.51 -8.82
CA LEU A 103 -3.70 -4.82 -9.98
C LEU A 103 -4.40 -4.46 -11.29
N GLN A 104 -5.70 -4.75 -11.40
CA GLN A 104 -6.50 -4.40 -12.57
C GLN A 104 -6.63 -2.87 -12.74
N ARG A 105 -6.96 -2.13 -11.65
CA ARG A 105 -7.07 -0.66 -11.71
C ARG A 105 -5.74 0.01 -12.01
N LEU A 106 -4.66 -0.45 -11.40
CA LEU A 106 -3.29 0.02 -11.63
C LEU A 106 -2.74 -0.38 -13.02
N GLN A 107 -3.34 -1.38 -13.68
CA GLN A 107 -2.82 -1.98 -14.92
C GLN A 107 -1.38 -2.50 -14.76
N MET A 108 -1.10 -3.14 -13.63
CA MET A 108 0.21 -3.68 -13.26
C MET A 108 0.11 -5.18 -12.95
N ASP A 109 1.22 -5.89 -13.10
CA ASP A 109 1.34 -7.32 -12.80
C ASP A 109 1.75 -7.60 -11.34
N HIS A 110 2.27 -6.59 -10.64
CA HIS A 110 2.62 -6.66 -9.23
C HIS A 110 2.56 -5.29 -8.55
N ILE A 111 2.41 -5.32 -7.23
CA ILE A 111 2.50 -4.18 -6.31
C ILE A 111 3.82 -4.30 -5.55
N ASP A 112 4.59 -3.21 -5.45
CA ASP A 112 5.85 -3.24 -4.73
C ASP A 112 5.64 -3.26 -3.22
N LEU A 113 4.68 -2.46 -2.72
CA LEU A 113 4.41 -2.33 -1.29
C LEU A 113 2.89 -2.34 -1.05
N TYR A 114 2.39 -3.38 -0.39
CA TYR A 114 0.97 -3.57 -0.13
C TYR A 114 0.65 -3.35 1.34
N TYR A 115 -0.12 -2.30 1.61
CA TYR A 115 -0.45 -1.88 2.97
C TYR A 115 -1.79 -2.40 3.44
N ILE A 116 -1.84 -2.79 4.69
CA ILE A 116 -3.07 -2.75 5.47
C ILE A 116 -3.33 -1.30 5.87
N HIS A 117 -4.48 -0.74 5.46
CA HIS A 117 -4.79 0.68 5.66
C HIS A 117 -5.15 1.01 7.11
N HIS A 118 -5.90 0.12 7.77
CA HIS A 118 -6.35 0.27 9.16
C HIS A 118 -6.29 -1.06 9.91
N VAL A 119 -6.43 -0.97 11.22
CA VAL A 119 -6.50 -2.15 12.10
C VAL A 119 -7.88 -2.80 11.98
N ASP A 120 -7.91 -4.13 11.80
CA ASP A 120 -9.09 -4.96 11.97
C ASP A 120 -9.00 -5.71 13.32
N SER A 121 -10.01 -5.54 14.15
CA SER A 121 -10.12 -6.27 15.42
C SER A 121 -10.92 -7.56 15.31
N GLN A 122 -11.55 -7.82 14.17
CA GLN A 122 -12.43 -8.98 13.96
C GLN A 122 -11.74 -10.14 13.25
N THR A 123 -10.78 -9.84 12.37
CA THR A 123 -10.01 -10.87 11.67
C THR A 123 -8.82 -11.33 12.50
N PRO A 124 -8.64 -12.64 12.72
CA PRO A 124 -7.43 -13.16 13.35
C PRO A 124 -6.17 -12.72 12.60
N MET A 125 -5.20 -12.19 13.34
CA MET A 125 -3.96 -11.65 12.74
C MET A 125 -3.18 -12.71 11.94
N GLU A 126 -3.19 -13.95 12.40
CA GLU A 126 -2.53 -15.05 11.70
C GLU A 126 -3.19 -15.37 10.34
N GLU A 127 -4.51 -15.32 10.23
CA GLU A 127 -5.23 -15.48 8.95
C GLU A 127 -4.79 -14.43 7.93
N MET A 128 -4.78 -13.18 8.37
CA MET A 128 -4.36 -12.04 7.57
C MET A 128 -2.90 -12.17 7.12
N LEU A 129 -1.97 -12.48 8.04
CA LEU A 129 -0.55 -12.61 7.72
C LEU A 129 -0.28 -13.76 6.75
N ARG A 130 -0.98 -14.90 6.90
CA ARG A 130 -0.87 -16.03 5.95
C ARG A 130 -1.40 -15.65 4.55
N ALA A 131 -2.49 -14.90 4.49
CA ALA A 131 -3.02 -14.44 3.20
C ALA A 131 -2.05 -13.47 2.49
N LEU A 132 -1.45 -12.54 3.24
CA LEU A 132 -0.44 -11.61 2.70
C LEU A 132 0.85 -12.34 2.28
N ASP A 133 1.29 -13.33 3.04
CA ASP A 133 2.43 -14.18 2.71
C ASP A 133 2.21 -14.94 1.40
N ASP A 134 1.01 -15.49 1.19
CA ASP A 134 0.64 -16.14 -0.08
C ASP A 134 0.75 -15.17 -1.26
N LEU A 135 0.37 -13.89 -1.10
CA LEU A 135 0.51 -12.89 -2.17
C LEU A 135 1.98 -12.59 -2.50
N VAL A 136 2.85 -12.62 -1.50
CA VAL A 136 4.30 -12.48 -1.70
C VAL A 136 4.85 -13.68 -2.46
N HIS A 137 4.48 -14.91 -2.06
CA HIS A 137 4.90 -16.13 -2.74
C HIS A 137 4.36 -16.25 -4.17
N GLN A 138 3.14 -15.75 -4.43
CA GLN A 138 2.58 -15.66 -5.79
C GLN A 138 3.26 -14.59 -6.65
N GLY A 139 4.10 -13.73 -6.06
CA GLY A 139 4.77 -12.63 -6.75
C GLY A 139 3.85 -11.45 -7.11
N LYS A 140 2.61 -11.42 -6.62
CA LYS A 140 1.68 -10.30 -6.81
C LYS A 140 2.05 -9.09 -5.96
N VAL A 141 2.71 -9.34 -4.83
CA VAL A 141 3.19 -8.33 -3.89
C VAL A 141 4.67 -8.58 -3.62
N ARG A 142 5.49 -7.52 -3.61
CA ARG A 142 6.92 -7.64 -3.29
C ARG A 142 7.18 -7.56 -1.80
N TYR A 143 6.56 -6.59 -1.13
CA TYR A 143 6.69 -6.36 0.31
C TYR A 143 5.34 -6.01 0.91
N ILE A 144 5.12 -6.43 2.13
CA ILE A 144 3.91 -6.09 2.89
C ILE A 144 4.22 -5.00 3.92
N ALA A 145 3.20 -4.20 4.23
CA ALA A 145 3.31 -3.08 5.13
C ALA A 145 2.01 -2.83 5.90
N CYS A 146 2.07 -1.99 6.93
CA CYS A 146 0.88 -1.60 7.67
C CYS A 146 0.83 -0.09 7.92
N SER A 147 -0.38 0.41 8.14
CA SER A 147 -0.66 1.80 8.47
C SER A 147 -1.55 1.85 9.71
N ASN A 148 -1.41 2.90 10.51
CA ASN A 148 -2.26 3.16 11.68
C ASN A 148 -2.26 2.06 12.76
N TYR A 149 -1.21 1.26 12.83
CA TYR A 149 -1.03 0.26 13.88
C TYR A 149 -0.46 0.89 15.15
N GLN A 150 -0.91 0.43 16.29
CA GLN A 150 -0.25 0.69 17.57
C GLN A 150 1.03 -0.14 17.67
N ALA A 151 2.04 0.35 18.36
CA ALA A 151 3.35 -0.30 18.46
C ALA A 151 3.27 -1.76 18.95
N TRP A 152 2.46 -2.03 19.99
CA TRP A 152 2.27 -3.38 20.51
C TRP A 152 1.66 -4.34 19.47
N ARG A 153 0.72 -3.84 18.66
CA ARG A 153 0.06 -4.64 17.62
C ARG A 153 0.99 -4.92 16.43
N LEU A 154 1.83 -3.94 16.09
CA LEU A 154 2.90 -4.15 15.13
C LEU A 154 3.89 -5.21 15.63
N MET A 155 4.28 -5.16 16.90
CA MET A 155 5.17 -6.16 17.49
C MET A 155 4.55 -7.54 17.51
N GLU A 156 3.25 -7.67 17.81
CA GLU A 156 2.52 -8.92 17.73
C GLU A 156 2.56 -9.51 16.31
N ALA A 157 2.29 -8.68 15.29
CA ALA A 157 2.35 -9.11 13.89
C ALA A 157 3.75 -9.56 13.48
N LEU A 158 4.80 -8.84 13.87
CA LEU A 158 6.18 -9.18 13.58
C LEU A 158 6.60 -10.49 14.28
N TRP A 159 6.19 -10.67 15.52
CA TRP A 159 6.44 -11.91 16.27
C TRP A 159 5.73 -13.11 15.63
N LEU A 160 4.46 -12.99 15.26
CA LEU A 160 3.70 -14.03 14.58
C LEU A 160 4.34 -14.40 13.23
N SER A 161 4.78 -13.39 12.46
CA SER A 161 5.48 -13.63 11.20
C SER A 161 6.76 -14.42 11.42
N ASP A 162 7.60 -14.03 12.38
CA ASP A 162 8.86 -14.74 12.70
C ASP A 162 8.61 -16.16 13.20
N ALA A 163 7.65 -16.33 14.12
CA ALA A 163 7.33 -17.63 14.70
C ALA A 163 6.78 -18.65 13.68
N ASN A 164 6.12 -18.16 12.61
CA ASN A 164 5.51 -18.99 11.60
C ASN A 164 6.25 -18.98 10.24
N GLY A 165 7.39 -18.30 10.13
CA GLY A 165 8.16 -18.18 8.88
C GLY A 165 7.42 -17.47 7.76
N LEU A 166 6.58 -16.47 8.10
CA LEU A 166 5.78 -15.69 7.14
C LEU A 166 6.49 -14.37 6.77
N ALA A 167 6.05 -13.76 5.68
CA ALA A 167 6.46 -12.41 5.29
C ALA A 167 6.20 -11.42 6.44
N ARG A 168 7.12 -10.47 6.60
CA ARG A 168 7.06 -9.45 7.66
C ARG A 168 6.62 -8.11 7.10
N PHE A 169 6.00 -7.29 7.93
CA PHE A 169 5.85 -5.88 7.60
C PHE A 169 7.22 -5.21 7.53
N GLU A 170 7.56 -4.69 6.35
CA GLU A 170 8.84 -4.02 6.09
C GLU A 170 8.73 -2.49 6.15
N CYS A 171 7.51 -1.96 6.17
CA CYS A 171 7.24 -0.54 6.28
C CYS A 171 6.02 -0.28 7.16
N PHE A 172 6.06 0.83 7.89
CA PHE A 172 4.96 1.35 8.70
C PHE A 172 4.66 2.79 8.30
N GLN A 173 3.39 3.08 8.03
CA GLN A 173 2.92 4.43 7.66
C GLN A 173 1.96 4.97 8.74
N PRO A 174 2.46 5.69 9.76
CA PRO A 174 1.62 6.34 10.75
C PRO A 174 1.15 7.71 10.27
N GLN A 175 0.10 8.24 10.88
CA GLN A 175 -0.22 9.64 10.79
C GLN A 175 0.84 10.44 11.56
N TYR A 176 1.52 11.37 10.87
CA TYR A 176 2.56 12.21 11.45
C TYR A 176 2.61 13.58 10.76
N SER A 177 2.65 14.64 11.53
CA SER A 177 2.76 16.01 11.03
C SER A 177 3.35 16.93 12.10
N LEU A 178 3.51 18.20 11.80
CA LEU A 178 3.96 19.20 12.78
C LEU A 178 3.03 19.29 14.02
N VAL A 179 1.75 18.94 13.88
CA VAL A 179 0.74 19.02 14.95
C VAL A 179 0.23 17.66 15.43
N VAL A 180 0.46 16.57 14.69
CA VAL A 180 0.12 15.21 15.10
C VAL A 180 1.42 14.45 15.33
N ARG A 181 1.75 14.21 16.59
CA ARG A 181 3.06 13.70 17.02
C ARG A 181 2.97 12.53 18.01
N ASP A 182 1.82 11.88 18.09
CA ASP A 182 1.55 10.82 19.07
C ASP A 182 2.53 9.63 18.96
N ILE A 183 3.11 9.41 17.77
CA ILE A 183 4.09 8.35 17.55
C ILE A 183 5.45 8.59 18.22
N GLU A 184 5.69 9.76 18.78
CA GLU A 184 6.94 10.12 19.48
C GLU A 184 6.92 9.75 20.96
N GLN A 185 5.78 9.26 21.50
CA GLN A 185 5.57 8.93 22.91
C GLN A 185 5.94 7.47 23.22
#